data_2b44a7ac1d8ddbc4dd2ce42b7d9d49a5
#
_entry.id   2b44a7ac1d8ddbc4dd2ce42b7d9d49a5
#
_cell.length_a   1.000
_cell.length_b   1.000
_cell.length_c   1.000
_cell.angle_alpha   90.00
_cell.angle_beta   90.00
_cell.angle_gamma   90.00
#
_symmetry.space_group_name_H-M   'P 1'
#
loop_
_entity.id
_entity.type
_entity.pdbx_description
1 polymer ?
#
loop_
_entity_poly.entity_id
_entity_poly.type
_entity_poly.pdbx_seq_one_letter_code
_entity_poly.pdbx_strand_id
1 'polypeptide(L)'
;LSTALGVRGWFSAVEALGLADDLSQVLDAAEVIVRGPKASGAALTAGVDVDWQATSATYREIVEYMAARPTVDAAGKPIRVAVQLDGDPRSSLAARLSGLGYDVVTVPVYEWHLPDDLTAAERVVSAVADGTVDAVTFTSAHAVTNFAVIADRVGLLSEVLASVSRGTVAVVCVGPVTAERARSVGFESCIEPANARLGAMVQALVSAFSNRVVEVDLDGTPVLMQGRMVSVGDGEPVRLTERERAVLGLLAKRPGAVVSKQTLLEQVWAGESDDHVVEVTIGRLRRRLGDAGGSIETVVRRGYRLAVR
;
A
#
# COMPACT_ATOMS: atom_id res chain seq x y z
N LEU A 1 -18.69 -14.48 -11.58
CA LEU A 1 -18.79 -13.88 -10.23
C LEU A 1 -17.45 -13.23 -9.84
N SER A 2 -17.47 -11.97 -9.42
CA SER A 2 -16.24 -11.17 -9.25
C SER A 2 -15.69 -11.19 -7.82
N THR A 3 -16.54 -11.06 -6.81
CA THR A 3 -16.12 -10.88 -5.41
C THR A 3 -17.00 -11.64 -4.42
N ALA A 4 -16.43 -12.03 -3.28
CA ALA A 4 -17.21 -12.65 -2.21
C ALA A 4 -18.29 -11.72 -1.64
N LEU A 5 -18.00 -10.41 -1.57
CA LEU A 5 -18.99 -9.41 -1.12
C LEU A 5 -20.15 -9.33 -2.12
N GLY A 6 -19.86 -9.31 -3.41
CA GLY A 6 -20.87 -9.30 -4.45
C GLY A 6 -21.75 -10.55 -4.44
N VAL A 7 -21.16 -11.74 -4.30
CA VAL A 7 -21.94 -12.98 -4.19
C VAL A 7 -22.90 -12.91 -3.00
N ARG A 8 -22.38 -12.63 -1.79
CA ARG A 8 -23.21 -12.53 -0.58
C ARG A 8 -24.29 -11.46 -0.70
N GLY A 9 -23.92 -10.27 -1.19
CA GLY A 9 -24.87 -9.16 -1.39
C GLY A 9 -25.97 -9.50 -2.38
N TRP A 10 -25.62 -10.21 -3.48
CA TRP A 10 -26.63 -10.63 -4.46
C TRP A 10 -27.63 -11.62 -3.85
N PHE A 11 -27.14 -12.67 -3.18
CA PHE A 11 -28.02 -13.65 -2.53
C PHE A 11 -28.88 -13.01 -1.44
N SER A 12 -28.33 -12.15 -0.59
CA SER A 12 -29.13 -11.41 0.41
C SER A 12 -30.22 -10.54 -0.24
N ALA A 13 -29.91 -9.90 -1.36
CA ALA A 13 -30.89 -9.05 -2.04
C ALA A 13 -32.04 -9.86 -2.65
N VAL A 14 -31.75 -10.97 -3.32
CA VAL A 14 -32.80 -11.82 -3.93
C VAL A 14 -33.59 -12.58 -2.86
N GLU A 15 -32.99 -12.95 -1.72
CA GLU A 15 -33.69 -13.52 -0.58
C GLU A 15 -34.71 -12.52 -0.01
N ALA A 16 -34.31 -11.27 0.18
CA ALA A 16 -35.21 -10.20 0.64
C ALA A 16 -36.37 -9.93 -0.35
N LEU A 17 -36.18 -10.22 -1.65
CA LEU A 17 -37.19 -10.08 -2.70
C LEU A 17 -38.00 -11.36 -2.93
N GLY A 18 -37.71 -12.47 -2.26
CA GLY A 18 -38.36 -13.76 -2.46
C GLY A 18 -37.98 -14.44 -3.78
N LEU A 19 -36.83 -14.11 -4.38
CA LEU A 19 -36.36 -14.60 -5.68
C LEU A 19 -35.15 -15.56 -5.57
N ALA A 20 -34.88 -16.09 -4.37
CA ALA A 20 -33.71 -16.94 -4.14
C ALA A 20 -33.72 -18.21 -4.97
N ASP A 21 -34.88 -18.90 -5.06
CA ASP A 21 -35.05 -20.12 -5.86
C ASP A 21 -34.88 -19.84 -7.34
N ASP A 22 -35.41 -18.70 -7.82
CA ASP A 22 -35.30 -18.31 -9.26
C ASP A 22 -33.82 -18.05 -9.62
N LEU A 23 -33.07 -17.35 -8.76
CA LEU A 23 -31.64 -17.12 -8.96
C LEU A 23 -30.87 -18.44 -8.97
N SER A 24 -31.15 -19.35 -8.02
CA SER A 24 -30.50 -20.65 -7.94
C SER A 24 -30.73 -21.45 -9.23
N GLN A 25 -31.98 -21.54 -9.71
CA GLN A 25 -32.30 -22.22 -10.99
C GLN A 25 -31.54 -21.62 -12.18
N VAL A 26 -31.41 -20.31 -12.23
CA VAL A 26 -30.66 -19.64 -13.33
C VAL A 26 -29.17 -19.97 -13.23
N LEU A 27 -28.59 -19.99 -12.02
CA LEU A 27 -27.18 -20.31 -11.85
C LEU A 27 -26.86 -21.77 -12.08
N ASP A 28 -27.76 -22.70 -11.72
CA ASP A 28 -27.64 -24.14 -11.99
C ASP A 28 -27.69 -24.46 -13.50
N ALA A 29 -28.39 -23.62 -14.29
CA ALA A 29 -28.48 -23.76 -15.74
C ALA A 29 -27.34 -23.01 -16.48
N ALA A 30 -26.58 -22.20 -15.81
CA ALA A 30 -25.52 -21.38 -16.38
C ALA A 30 -24.12 -21.95 -16.06
N GLU A 31 -23.14 -21.67 -16.93
CA GLU A 31 -21.75 -21.88 -16.60
C GLU A 31 -21.28 -20.78 -15.64
N VAL A 32 -20.86 -21.15 -14.44
CA VAL A 32 -20.44 -20.24 -13.39
C VAL A 32 -18.92 -20.08 -13.36
N ILE A 33 -18.46 -18.91 -13.76
CA ILE A 33 -17.06 -18.52 -13.79
C ILE A 33 -16.77 -17.58 -12.63
N VAL A 34 -15.72 -17.83 -11.86
CA VAL A 34 -15.33 -17.00 -10.73
C VAL A 34 -13.93 -16.42 -10.89
N ARG A 35 -13.74 -15.17 -10.43
CA ARG A 35 -12.45 -14.47 -10.53
C ARG A 35 -11.37 -15.08 -9.63
N GLY A 36 -11.72 -15.71 -8.53
CA GLY A 36 -10.72 -16.25 -7.62
C GLY A 36 -11.29 -16.87 -6.35
N PRO A 37 -10.42 -17.39 -5.46
CA PRO A 37 -10.80 -18.27 -4.36
C PRO A 37 -11.80 -17.67 -3.37
N LYS A 38 -11.77 -16.35 -3.16
CA LYS A 38 -12.74 -15.69 -2.26
C LYS A 38 -14.15 -15.68 -2.83
N ALA A 39 -14.29 -15.44 -4.15
CA ALA A 39 -15.58 -15.50 -4.84
C ALA A 39 -16.08 -16.94 -4.93
N SER A 40 -15.18 -17.89 -5.23
CA SER A 40 -15.49 -19.33 -5.26
C SER A 40 -16.00 -19.84 -3.91
N GLY A 41 -15.31 -19.54 -2.82
CA GLY A 41 -15.77 -19.93 -1.48
C GLY A 41 -17.15 -19.34 -1.12
N ALA A 42 -17.43 -18.09 -1.52
CA ALA A 42 -18.74 -17.49 -1.29
C ALA A 42 -19.83 -18.12 -2.17
N ALA A 43 -19.53 -18.47 -3.43
CA ALA A 43 -20.46 -19.17 -4.32
C ALA A 43 -20.82 -20.55 -3.77
N LEU A 44 -19.82 -21.35 -3.38
CA LEU A 44 -20.02 -22.67 -2.77
C LEU A 44 -20.83 -22.58 -1.46
N THR A 45 -20.57 -21.55 -0.63
CA THR A 45 -21.36 -21.34 0.61
C THR A 45 -22.83 -21.00 0.31
N ALA A 46 -23.09 -20.36 -0.84
CA ALA A 46 -24.43 -20.03 -1.30
C ALA A 46 -25.09 -21.19 -2.08
N GLY A 47 -24.45 -22.37 -2.16
CA GLY A 47 -24.97 -23.54 -2.87
C GLY A 47 -24.79 -23.51 -4.39
N VAL A 48 -23.89 -22.64 -4.89
CA VAL A 48 -23.62 -22.50 -6.34
C VAL A 48 -22.37 -23.28 -6.71
N ASP A 49 -22.49 -24.19 -7.67
CA ASP A 49 -21.37 -24.89 -8.27
C ASP A 49 -20.53 -23.94 -9.13
N VAL A 50 -19.22 -24.14 -9.10
CA VAL A 50 -18.27 -23.31 -9.87
C VAL A 50 -17.63 -24.16 -10.94
N ASP A 51 -17.88 -23.83 -12.22
CA ASP A 51 -17.35 -24.58 -13.35
C ASP A 51 -15.90 -24.21 -13.66
N TRP A 52 -15.55 -22.94 -13.48
CA TRP A 52 -14.18 -22.48 -13.72
C TRP A 52 -13.78 -21.32 -12.80
N GLN A 53 -12.50 -21.31 -12.37
CA GLN A 53 -11.92 -20.30 -11.50
C GLN A 53 -10.59 -19.82 -12.06
N ALA A 54 -10.39 -18.50 -12.12
CA ALA A 54 -9.10 -17.91 -12.46
C ALA A 54 -8.07 -18.17 -11.36
N THR A 55 -6.89 -18.64 -11.75
CA THR A 55 -5.78 -18.96 -10.84
C THR A 55 -5.08 -17.70 -10.31
N SER A 56 -4.92 -16.70 -11.21
CA SER A 56 -4.29 -15.41 -10.88
C SER A 56 -5.22 -14.41 -10.21
N ALA A 57 -6.50 -14.75 -10.05
CA ALA A 57 -7.57 -13.88 -9.56
C ALA A 57 -7.69 -12.54 -10.34
N THR A 58 -7.36 -12.53 -11.63
CA THR A 58 -7.40 -11.36 -12.51
C THR A 58 -8.50 -11.45 -13.56
N TYR A 59 -9.01 -10.30 -14.00
CA TYR A 59 -9.93 -10.22 -15.15
C TYR A 59 -9.27 -10.59 -16.46
N ARG A 60 -7.96 -10.44 -16.59
CA ARG A 60 -7.22 -10.85 -17.79
C ARG A 60 -7.38 -12.34 -18.06
N GLU A 61 -7.19 -13.17 -17.06
CA GLU A 61 -7.32 -14.63 -17.20
C GLU A 61 -8.75 -15.05 -17.55
N ILE A 62 -9.78 -14.37 -16.99
CA ILE A 62 -11.18 -14.59 -17.39
C ILE A 62 -11.38 -14.25 -18.87
N VAL A 63 -10.84 -13.12 -19.33
CA VAL A 63 -10.96 -12.72 -20.74
C VAL A 63 -10.24 -13.70 -21.67
N GLU A 64 -9.06 -14.18 -21.29
CA GLU A 64 -8.31 -15.20 -22.06
C GLU A 64 -9.09 -16.52 -22.14
N TYR A 65 -9.66 -16.97 -21.03
CA TYR A 65 -10.52 -18.15 -20.97
C TYR A 65 -11.76 -18.01 -21.87
N MET A 66 -12.44 -16.87 -21.82
CA MET A 66 -13.62 -16.60 -22.62
C MET A 66 -13.30 -16.41 -24.11
N ALA A 67 -12.15 -15.81 -24.44
CA ALA A 67 -11.72 -15.63 -25.83
C ALA A 67 -11.47 -16.95 -26.59
N ALA A 68 -11.19 -18.04 -25.87
CA ALA A 68 -11.02 -19.38 -26.45
C ALA A 68 -12.33 -20.13 -26.65
N ARG A 69 -13.49 -19.51 -26.40
CA ARG A 69 -14.81 -20.12 -26.42
C ARG A 69 -15.72 -19.53 -27.53
N PRO A 70 -16.75 -20.25 -27.95
CA PRO A 70 -17.75 -19.71 -28.86
C PRO A 70 -18.42 -18.47 -28.24
N THR A 71 -18.67 -17.46 -29.07
CA THR A 71 -19.41 -16.25 -28.66
C THR A 71 -20.86 -16.27 -29.10
N VAL A 72 -21.25 -17.29 -29.90
CA VAL A 72 -22.62 -17.54 -30.37
C VAL A 72 -23.06 -18.95 -30.00
N ASP A 73 -24.33 -19.12 -29.77
CA ASP A 73 -24.97 -20.41 -29.53
C ASP A 73 -25.18 -21.21 -30.81
N ALA A 74 -25.76 -22.41 -30.73
CA ALA A 74 -26.05 -23.26 -31.86
C ALA A 74 -27.07 -22.65 -32.86
N ALA A 75 -27.84 -21.63 -32.44
CA ALA A 75 -28.78 -20.89 -33.28
C ALA A 75 -28.15 -19.61 -33.87
N GLY A 76 -26.85 -19.36 -33.63
CA GLY A 76 -26.13 -18.19 -34.15
C GLY A 76 -26.40 -16.90 -33.36
N LYS A 77 -27.02 -16.97 -32.17
CA LYS A 77 -27.26 -15.80 -31.31
C LYS A 77 -26.07 -15.59 -30.38
N PRO A 78 -25.71 -14.32 -30.10
CA PRO A 78 -24.68 -14.03 -29.09
C PRO A 78 -25.01 -14.68 -27.75
N ILE A 79 -24.01 -15.37 -27.17
CA ILE A 79 -24.15 -15.97 -25.85
C ILE A 79 -24.22 -14.83 -24.82
N ARG A 80 -25.25 -14.89 -23.97
CA ARG A 80 -25.47 -13.92 -22.93
C ARG A 80 -24.58 -14.20 -21.70
N VAL A 81 -23.87 -13.18 -21.22
CA VAL A 81 -22.97 -13.25 -20.05
C VAL A 81 -23.40 -12.22 -19.03
N ALA A 82 -23.80 -12.68 -17.84
CA ALA A 82 -24.04 -11.82 -16.70
C ALA A 82 -22.70 -11.54 -15.96
N VAL A 83 -22.29 -10.29 -15.91
CA VAL A 83 -21.09 -9.86 -15.22
C VAL A 83 -21.45 -9.17 -13.91
N GLN A 84 -21.19 -9.84 -12.80
CA GLN A 84 -21.31 -9.22 -11.47
C GLN A 84 -20.23 -8.15 -11.31
N LEU A 85 -20.63 -6.90 -11.09
CA LEU A 85 -19.70 -5.80 -10.88
C LEU A 85 -19.02 -5.90 -9.50
N ASP A 86 -17.79 -5.41 -9.41
CA ASP A 86 -17.00 -5.39 -8.17
C ASP A 86 -17.04 -4.02 -7.45
N GLY A 87 -18.16 -3.33 -7.60
CA GLY A 87 -18.41 -2.00 -7.04
C GLY A 87 -17.93 -0.85 -7.94
N ASP A 88 -17.26 -1.13 -9.04
CA ASP A 88 -16.95 -0.14 -10.09
C ASP A 88 -17.95 -0.28 -11.26
N PRO A 89 -18.79 0.73 -11.50
CA PRO A 89 -19.75 0.68 -12.62
C PRO A 89 -19.08 0.66 -13.99
N ARG A 90 -17.80 1.06 -14.08
CA ARG A 90 -16.99 1.06 -15.31
C ARG A 90 -16.16 -0.20 -15.45
N SER A 91 -16.77 -1.37 -15.25
CA SER A 91 -16.07 -2.65 -15.30
C SER A 91 -15.34 -2.87 -16.63
N SER A 92 -14.03 -2.97 -16.57
CA SER A 92 -13.20 -3.31 -17.73
C SER A 92 -13.48 -4.72 -18.26
N LEU A 93 -13.95 -5.65 -17.42
CA LEU A 93 -14.33 -7.00 -17.80
C LEU A 93 -15.55 -6.98 -18.76
N ALA A 94 -16.62 -6.26 -18.38
CA ALA A 94 -17.81 -6.16 -19.21
C ALA A 94 -17.49 -5.60 -20.60
N ALA A 95 -16.72 -4.51 -20.67
CA ALA A 95 -16.31 -3.90 -21.95
C ALA A 95 -15.48 -4.88 -22.82
N ARG A 96 -14.56 -5.63 -22.22
CA ARG A 96 -13.71 -6.60 -22.93
C ARG A 96 -14.51 -7.80 -23.45
N LEU A 97 -15.45 -8.33 -22.66
CA LEU A 97 -16.32 -9.44 -23.10
C LEU A 97 -17.28 -8.99 -24.23
N SER A 98 -17.83 -7.78 -24.14
CA SER A 98 -18.60 -7.20 -25.24
C SER A 98 -17.76 -7.06 -26.51
N GLY A 99 -16.50 -6.66 -26.40
CA GLY A 99 -15.56 -6.58 -27.52
C GLY A 99 -15.20 -7.92 -28.14
N LEU A 100 -15.38 -9.05 -27.44
CA LEU A 100 -15.26 -10.41 -27.97
C LEU A 100 -16.52 -10.88 -28.71
N GLY A 101 -17.65 -10.16 -28.61
CA GLY A 101 -18.90 -10.49 -29.26
C GLY A 101 -19.96 -11.14 -28.37
N TYR A 102 -19.78 -11.18 -27.07
CA TYR A 102 -20.78 -11.63 -26.10
C TYR A 102 -21.90 -10.61 -25.91
N ASP A 103 -23.14 -11.06 -25.62
CA ASP A 103 -24.23 -10.21 -25.11
C ASP A 103 -24.06 -10.02 -23.59
N VAL A 104 -23.47 -8.92 -23.18
CA VAL A 104 -23.08 -8.70 -21.78
C VAL A 104 -24.12 -7.92 -21.01
N VAL A 105 -24.59 -8.49 -19.90
CA VAL A 105 -25.46 -7.83 -18.90
C VAL A 105 -24.66 -7.60 -17.65
N THR A 106 -24.56 -6.35 -17.21
CA THR A 106 -23.91 -6.00 -15.94
C THR A 106 -24.88 -6.12 -14.78
N VAL A 107 -24.41 -6.73 -13.67
CA VAL A 107 -25.18 -6.90 -12.44
C VAL A 107 -24.50 -6.10 -11.32
N PRO A 108 -24.95 -4.86 -11.06
CA PRO A 108 -24.45 -4.05 -9.95
C PRO A 108 -25.08 -4.53 -8.65
N VAL A 109 -24.29 -5.13 -7.77
CA VAL A 109 -24.76 -5.68 -6.49
C VAL A 109 -24.34 -4.85 -5.29
N TYR A 110 -23.36 -3.96 -5.45
CA TYR A 110 -22.90 -2.98 -4.49
C TYR A 110 -22.07 -1.89 -5.18
N GLU A 111 -21.90 -0.79 -4.51
CA GLU A 111 -21.05 0.32 -4.95
C GLU A 111 -20.08 0.72 -3.86
N TRP A 112 -18.93 1.25 -4.27
CA TRP A 112 -17.95 1.83 -3.37
C TRP A 112 -18.22 3.31 -3.21
N HIS A 113 -18.42 3.75 -1.97
CA HIS A 113 -18.51 5.15 -1.60
C HIS A 113 -17.44 5.48 -0.56
N LEU A 114 -17.01 6.72 -0.55
CA LEU A 114 -16.24 7.23 0.59
C LEU A 114 -17.16 7.27 1.81
N PRO A 115 -16.65 6.97 3.02
CA PRO A 115 -17.44 7.17 4.23
C PRO A 115 -17.80 8.64 4.45
N ASP A 116 -18.90 8.90 5.15
CA ASP A 116 -19.33 10.27 5.48
C ASP A 116 -18.30 10.97 6.37
N ASP A 117 -17.71 10.25 7.33
CA ASP A 117 -16.63 10.75 8.18
C ASP A 117 -15.27 10.31 7.59
N LEU A 118 -14.54 11.29 7.07
CA LEU A 118 -13.19 11.11 6.51
C LEU A 118 -12.07 11.42 7.50
N THR A 119 -12.37 11.85 8.71
CA THR A 119 -11.38 12.34 9.69
C THR A 119 -10.24 11.36 9.94
N ALA A 120 -10.53 10.05 10.02
CA ALA A 120 -9.50 9.03 10.21
C ALA A 120 -8.61 8.87 8.96
N ALA A 121 -9.21 8.92 7.77
CA ALA A 121 -8.49 8.80 6.50
C ALA A 121 -7.63 10.04 6.22
N GLU A 122 -8.15 11.23 6.50
CA GLU A 122 -7.41 12.50 6.38
C GLU A 122 -6.20 12.54 7.30
N ARG A 123 -6.32 12.01 8.52
CA ARG A 123 -5.17 11.85 9.44
C ARG A 123 -4.10 10.91 8.86
N VAL A 124 -4.48 9.82 8.20
CA VAL A 124 -3.51 8.93 7.54
C VAL A 124 -2.85 9.64 6.37
N VAL A 125 -3.61 10.38 5.55
CA VAL A 125 -3.08 11.19 4.45
C VAL A 125 -2.05 12.21 4.96
N SER A 126 -2.39 12.97 6.00
CA SER A 126 -1.48 13.95 6.61
C SER A 126 -0.22 13.27 7.17
N ALA A 127 -0.38 12.12 7.85
CA ALA A 127 0.75 11.37 8.38
C ALA A 127 1.72 10.86 7.29
N VAL A 128 1.20 10.50 6.11
CA VAL A 128 2.02 10.12 4.95
C VAL A 128 2.68 11.35 4.33
N ALA A 129 1.95 12.45 4.15
CA ALA A 129 2.47 13.71 3.61
C ALA A 129 3.63 14.24 4.47
N ASP A 130 3.44 14.27 5.80
CA ASP A 130 4.43 14.74 6.78
C ASP A 130 5.57 13.74 7.04
N GLY A 131 5.51 12.52 6.48
CA GLY A 131 6.48 11.46 6.76
C GLY A 131 6.49 11.02 8.22
N THR A 132 5.38 11.17 8.96
CA THR A 132 5.28 10.76 10.37
C THR A 132 5.03 9.28 10.56
N VAL A 133 4.74 8.57 9.47
CA VAL A 133 4.69 7.09 9.38
C VAL A 133 5.82 6.60 8.48
N ASP A 134 6.29 5.37 8.71
CA ASP A 134 7.36 4.78 7.91
C ASP A 134 6.81 4.02 6.68
N ALA A 135 5.56 3.58 6.74
CA ALA A 135 4.89 2.92 5.62
C ALA A 135 3.38 3.14 5.64
N VAL A 136 2.78 3.06 4.45
CA VAL A 136 1.33 2.91 4.26
C VAL A 136 1.07 1.59 3.53
N THR A 137 0.07 0.83 4.02
CA THR A 137 -0.27 -0.49 3.46
C THR A 137 -1.64 -0.46 2.80
N PHE A 138 -1.74 -1.08 1.62
CA PHE A 138 -2.98 -1.19 0.87
C PHE A 138 -3.36 -2.64 0.62
N THR A 139 -4.54 -3.03 1.07
CA THR A 139 -5.09 -4.39 0.91
C THR A 139 -6.03 -4.53 -0.27
N SER A 140 -6.32 -3.44 -0.99
CA SER A 140 -7.15 -3.43 -2.20
C SER A 140 -6.83 -2.23 -3.11
N ALA A 141 -7.11 -2.39 -4.41
CA ALA A 141 -7.00 -1.30 -5.38
C ALA A 141 -7.94 -0.11 -5.07
N HIS A 142 -9.14 -0.39 -4.55
CA HIS A 142 -10.09 0.64 -4.15
C HIS A 142 -9.57 1.50 -2.98
N ALA A 143 -8.87 0.88 -2.02
CA ALA A 143 -8.26 1.62 -0.91
C ALA A 143 -7.19 2.61 -1.43
N VAL A 144 -6.40 2.23 -2.43
CA VAL A 144 -5.44 3.13 -3.09
C VAL A 144 -6.16 4.29 -3.76
N THR A 145 -7.22 4.00 -4.54
CA THR A 145 -8.01 5.04 -5.21
C THR A 145 -8.61 6.01 -4.22
N ASN A 146 -9.25 5.50 -3.18
CA ASN A 146 -9.88 6.33 -2.15
C ASN A 146 -8.86 7.19 -1.40
N PHE A 147 -7.70 6.61 -1.07
CA PHE A 147 -6.61 7.36 -0.43
C PHE A 147 -6.13 8.52 -1.31
N ALA A 148 -5.92 8.30 -2.62
CA ALA A 148 -5.51 9.35 -3.55
C ALA A 148 -6.59 10.42 -3.72
N VAL A 149 -7.88 10.03 -3.82
CA VAL A 149 -9.01 10.96 -3.89
C VAL A 149 -9.11 11.83 -2.63
N ILE A 150 -8.93 11.23 -1.45
CA ILE A 150 -8.93 11.98 -0.19
C ILE A 150 -7.72 12.91 -0.12
N ALA A 151 -6.53 12.45 -0.51
CA ALA A 151 -5.32 13.27 -0.54
C ALA A 151 -5.46 14.49 -1.46
N ASP A 152 -6.05 14.30 -2.64
CA ASP A 152 -6.35 15.38 -3.59
C ASP A 152 -7.39 16.35 -3.00
N ARG A 153 -8.45 15.84 -2.41
CA ARG A 153 -9.52 16.64 -1.78
C ARG A 153 -9.02 17.55 -0.66
N VAL A 154 -8.05 17.10 0.14
CA VAL A 154 -7.44 17.91 1.22
C VAL A 154 -6.21 18.69 0.74
N GLY A 155 -5.87 18.64 -0.56
CA GLY A 155 -4.78 19.39 -1.16
C GLY A 155 -3.37 18.88 -0.80
N LEU A 156 -3.24 17.60 -0.37
CA LEU A 156 -1.97 17.00 0.09
C LEU A 156 -1.43 15.92 -0.87
N LEU A 157 -2.02 15.74 -2.05
CA LEU A 157 -1.59 14.67 -2.96
C LEU A 157 -0.13 14.84 -3.39
N SER A 158 0.30 16.07 -3.68
CA SER A 158 1.68 16.37 -4.09
C SER A 158 2.69 16.04 -3.00
N GLU A 159 2.39 16.40 -1.75
CA GLU A 159 3.22 16.12 -0.57
C GLU A 159 3.31 14.62 -0.29
N VAL A 160 2.19 13.91 -0.41
CA VAL A 160 2.13 12.44 -0.30
C VAL A 160 3.03 11.79 -1.35
N LEU A 161 2.90 12.16 -2.62
CA LEU A 161 3.72 11.63 -3.71
C LEU A 161 5.21 11.95 -3.49
N ALA A 162 5.52 13.17 -3.07
CA ALA A 162 6.89 13.58 -2.77
C ALA A 162 7.48 12.81 -1.58
N SER A 163 6.69 12.55 -0.53
CA SER A 163 7.14 11.76 0.64
C SER A 163 7.49 10.32 0.24
N VAL A 164 6.66 9.69 -0.62
CA VAL A 164 6.91 8.35 -1.14
C VAL A 164 8.11 8.34 -2.10
N SER A 165 8.21 9.29 -3.03
CA SER A 165 9.31 9.38 -3.99
C SER A 165 10.67 9.58 -3.31
N ARG A 166 10.72 10.36 -2.23
CA ARG A 166 11.94 10.50 -1.40
C ARG A 166 12.28 9.25 -0.59
N GLY A 167 11.42 8.23 -0.57
CA GLY A 167 11.59 7.03 0.24
C GLY A 167 11.39 7.25 1.75
N THR A 168 10.82 8.39 2.15
CA THR A 168 10.47 8.69 3.56
C THR A 168 9.39 7.75 4.04
N VAL A 169 8.38 7.50 3.19
CA VAL A 169 7.29 6.56 3.46
C VAL A 169 7.29 5.46 2.39
N ALA A 170 7.26 4.20 2.81
CA ALA A 170 7.14 3.08 1.91
C ALA A 170 5.67 2.80 1.59
N VAL A 171 5.36 2.50 0.32
CA VAL A 171 4.04 1.99 -0.09
C VAL A 171 4.12 0.48 -0.19
N VAL A 172 3.22 -0.22 0.51
CA VAL A 172 3.18 -1.69 0.53
C VAL A 172 1.81 -2.16 0.07
N CYS A 173 1.78 -2.94 -1.00
CA CYS A 173 0.56 -3.45 -1.61
C CYS A 173 0.42 -4.95 -1.36
N VAL A 174 -0.82 -5.42 -1.15
CA VAL A 174 -1.08 -6.84 -0.90
C VAL A 174 -0.78 -7.73 -2.09
N GLY A 175 -0.72 -7.17 -3.30
CA GLY A 175 -0.45 -7.93 -4.52
C GLY A 175 -0.53 -7.08 -5.79
N PRO A 176 -0.34 -7.69 -6.97
CA PRO A 176 -0.09 -6.99 -8.24
C PRO A 176 -1.22 -6.04 -8.67
N VAL A 177 -2.48 -6.41 -8.49
CA VAL A 177 -3.63 -5.55 -8.85
C VAL A 177 -3.64 -4.25 -8.03
N THR A 178 -3.30 -4.36 -6.74
CA THR A 178 -3.21 -3.20 -5.84
C THR A 178 -1.99 -2.35 -6.17
N ALA A 179 -0.85 -2.98 -6.48
CA ALA A 179 0.39 -2.29 -6.86
C ALA A 179 0.25 -1.58 -8.22
N GLU A 180 -0.42 -2.19 -9.21
CA GLU A 180 -0.72 -1.55 -10.48
C GLU A 180 -1.58 -0.29 -10.28
N ARG A 181 -2.61 -0.37 -9.42
CA ARG A 181 -3.41 0.80 -9.07
C ARG A 181 -2.55 1.86 -8.34
N ALA A 182 -1.66 1.47 -7.45
CA ALA A 182 -0.77 2.39 -6.77
C ALA A 182 0.15 3.14 -7.76
N ARG A 183 0.73 2.44 -8.72
CA ARG A 183 1.51 3.06 -9.81
C ARG A 183 0.65 4.01 -10.66
N SER A 184 -0.59 3.65 -10.97
CA SER A 184 -1.49 4.47 -11.78
C SER A 184 -1.92 5.79 -11.11
N VAL A 185 -1.82 5.90 -9.80
CA VAL A 185 -2.09 7.14 -9.04
C VAL A 185 -0.80 7.92 -8.69
N GLY A 186 0.37 7.43 -9.15
CA GLY A 186 1.65 8.13 -9.02
C GLY A 186 2.60 7.57 -7.96
N PHE A 187 2.30 6.45 -7.31
CA PHE A 187 3.24 5.76 -6.43
C PHE A 187 4.20 4.90 -7.27
N GLU A 188 5.29 5.48 -7.75
CA GLU A 188 6.23 4.81 -8.66
C GLU A 188 6.87 3.56 -8.05
N SER A 189 7.12 3.55 -6.74
CA SER A 189 7.75 2.45 -6.03
C SER A 189 6.78 1.83 -5.02
N CYS A 190 6.49 0.54 -5.19
CA CYS A 190 5.65 -0.24 -4.28
C CYS A 190 6.35 -1.53 -3.89
N ILE A 191 6.27 -1.88 -2.60
CA ILE A 191 6.66 -3.19 -2.09
C ILE A 191 5.46 -4.11 -2.28
N GLU A 192 5.68 -5.23 -2.97
CA GLU A 192 4.66 -6.26 -3.17
C GLU A 192 5.22 -7.64 -2.84
N PRO A 193 4.44 -8.52 -2.18
CA PRO A 193 4.86 -9.88 -1.89
C PRO A 193 4.77 -10.76 -3.14
N ALA A 194 5.53 -11.85 -3.16
CA ALA A 194 5.45 -12.85 -4.23
C ALA A 194 4.05 -13.50 -4.35
N ASN A 195 3.31 -13.58 -3.23
CA ASN A 195 1.96 -14.11 -3.17
C ASN A 195 1.00 -13.05 -2.59
N ALA A 196 -0.12 -12.83 -3.25
CA ALA A 196 -1.13 -11.82 -2.85
C ALA A 196 -1.93 -12.25 -1.59
N ARG A 197 -1.26 -12.27 -0.44
CA ARG A 197 -1.83 -12.63 0.87
C ARG A 197 -1.39 -11.63 1.93
N LEU A 198 -2.26 -11.36 2.91
CA LEU A 198 -1.99 -10.41 3.99
C LEU A 198 -0.72 -10.75 4.77
N GLY A 199 -0.54 -12.03 5.16
CA GLY A 199 0.67 -12.47 5.87
C GLY A 199 1.95 -12.28 5.07
N ALA A 200 1.92 -12.55 3.75
CA ALA A 200 3.05 -12.32 2.87
C ALA A 200 3.35 -10.81 2.70
N MET A 201 2.33 -9.96 2.67
CA MET A 201 2.50 -8.50 2.66
C MET A 201 3.20 -8.01 3.92
N VAL A 202 2.80 -8.52 5.10
CA VAL A 202 3.45 -8.18 6.38
C VAL A 202 4.90 -8.64 6.38
N GLN A 203 5.19 -9.85 5.90
CA GLN A 203 6.57 -10.34 5.78
C GLN A 203 7.42 -9.50 4.82
N ALA A 204 6.86 -9.09 3.67
CA ALA A 204 7.55 -8.22 2.73
C ALA A 204 7.87 -6.84 3.34
N LEU A 205 6.91 -6.28 4.11
CA LEU A 205 7.12 -5.06 4.89
C LEU A 205 8.26 -5.24 5.90
N VAL A 206 8.21 -6.27 6.75
CA VAL A 206 9.24 -6.55 7.76
C VAL A 206 10.61 -6.71 7.09
N SER A 207 10.71 -7.50 6.02
CA SER A 207 11.97 -7.72 5.29
C SER A 207 12.53 -6.41 4.73
N ALA A 208 11.67 -5.55 4.15
CA ALA A 208 12.10 -4.27 3.60
C ALA A 208 12.65 -3.32 4.68
N PHE A 209 12.10 -3.38 5.89
CA PHE A 209 12.58 -2.56 7.00
C PHE A 209 13.75 -3.17 7.73
N SER A 210 13.83 -4.51 7.86
CA SER A 210 15.00 -5.19 8.45
C SER A 210 16.28 -4.89 7.66
N ASN A 211 16.18 -4.80 6.33
CA ASN A 211 17.31 -4.42 5.47
C ASN A 211 17.69 -2.93 5.55
N ARG A 212 16.93 -2.11 6.26
CA ARG A 212 17.19 -0.67 6.47
C ARG A 212 17.73 -0.37 7.87
N VAL A 213 18.10 -1.39 8.63
CA VAL A 213 18.78 -1.20 9.92
C VAL A 213 20.20 -0.72 9.64
N VAL A 214 20.54 0.45 10.18
CA VAL A 214 21.91 0.96 10.23
C VAL A 214 22.43 0.70 11.62
N GLU A 215 23.44 -0.14 11.73
CA GLU A 215 24.14 -0.39 12.97
C GLU A 215 25.42 0.44 13.00
N VAL A 216 25.61 1.16 14.08
CA VAL A 216 26.84 1.94 14.34
C VAL A 216 27.30 1.62 15.73
N ASP A 217 28.55 1.20 15.87
CA ASP A 217 29.18 1.08 17.20
C ASP A 217 29.61 2.47 17.66
N LEU A 218 29.10 2.93 18.77
CA LEU A 218 29.47 4.16 19.42
C LEU A 218 30.18 3.85 20.75
N ASP A 219 31.49 3.79 20.70
CA ASP A 219 32.34 3.60 21.91
C ASP A 219 32.07 2.24 22.61
N GLY A 220 31.86 1.16 21.81
CA GLY A 220 31.52 -0.18 22.33
C GLY A 220 30.02 -0.35 22.63
N THR A 221 29.20 0.65 22.36
CA THR A 221 27.75 0.56 22.50
C THR A 221 27.10 0.48 21.13
N PRO A 222 26.41 -0.62 20.78
CA PRO A 222 25.72 -0.74 19.50
C PRO A 222 24.53 0.23 19.47
N VAL A 223 24.46 1.03 18.42
CA VAL A 223 23.31 1.91 18.12
C VAL A 223 22.66 1.42 16.86
N LEU A 224 21.44 0.92 17.00
CA LEU A 224 20.62 0.41 15.90
C LEU A 224 19.63 1.48 15.48
N MET A 225 19.69 1.89 14.20
CA MET A 225 18.71 2.82 13.60
C MET A 225 17.83 2.05 12.64
N GLN A 226 16.52 2.07 12.89
CA GLN A 226 15.52 1.49 12.00
C GLN A 226 14.38 2.50 11.78
N GLY A 227 14.27 3.03 10.56
CA GLY A 227 13.33 4.11 10.30
C GLY A 227 13.59 5.31 11.20
N ARG A 228 12.64 5.66 12.04
CA ARG A 228 12.75 6.76 13.02
C ARG A 228 13.02 6.28 14.45
N MET A 229 13.14 4.97 14.64
CA MET A 229 13.47 4.37 15.93
C MET A 229 14.98 4.18 16.06
N VAL A 230 15.51 4.47 17.21
CA VAL A 230 16.92 4.25 17.55
C VAL A 230 16.99 3.53 18.89
N SER A 231 17.67 2.40 18.92
CA SER A 231 18.02 1.68 20.15
C SER A 231 19.49 1.89 20.46
N VAL A 232 19.83 2.11 21.71
CA VAL A 232 21.18 2.26 22.22
C VAL A 232 21.45 1.09 23.17
N GLY A 233 22.34 0.17 22.80
CA GLY A 233 22.52 -1.08 23.51
C GLY A 233 21.20 -1.84 23.68
N ASP A 234 20.95 -2.32 24.89
CA ASP A 234 19.70 -3.00 25.27
C ASP A 234 18.60 -2.03 25.77
N GLY A 235 18.78 -0.73 25.55
CA GLY A 235 17.83 0.30 25.99
C GLY A 235 16.54 0.31 25.16
N GLU A 236 15.47 0.90 25.75
CA GLU A 236 14.21 1.08 25.06
C GLU A 236 14.38 1.94 23.79
N PRO A 237 13.74 1.56 22.66
CA PRO A 237 13.83 2.31 21.42
C PRO A 237 13.27 3.73 21.56
N VAL A 238 14.03 4.73 21.15
CA VAL A 238 13.66 6.15 21.19
C VAL A 238 13.28 6.62 19.79
N ARG A 239 12.16 7.31 19.66
CA ARG A 239 11.71 7.87 18.37
C ARG A 239 12.38 9.22 18.10
N LEU A 240 13.09 9.32 16.98
CA LEU A 240 13.67 10.56 16.49
C LEU A 240 12.67 11.35 15.61
N THR A 241 12.81 12.66 15.57
CA THR A 241 12.22 13.48 14.52
C THR A 241 12.93 13.20 13.18
N GLU A 242 12.32 13.56 12.07
CA GLU A 242 12.92 13.34 10.75
C GLU A 242 14.28 14.03 10.61
N ARG A 243 14.39 15.26 11.11
CA ARG A 243 15.64 16.03 11.10
C ARG A 243 16.72 15.41 11.99
N GLU A 244 16.36 14.95 13.20
CA GLU A 244 17.28 14.23 14.08
C GLU A 244 17.78 12.94 13.43
N ARG A 245 16.87 12.16 12.79
CA ARG A 245 17.23 10.96 12.03
C ARG A 245 18.17 11.26 10.87
N ALA A 246 17.84 12.29 10.08
CA ALA A 246 18.64 12.68 8.92
C ALA A 246 20.05 13.11 9.34
N VAL A 247 20.17 13.90 10.40
CA VAL A 247 21.46 14.32 10.98
C VAL A 247 22.25 13.10 11.44
N LEU A 248 21.65 12.22 12.27
CA LEU A 248 22.33 11.01 12.76
C LEU A 248 22.75 10.10 11.58
N GLY A 249 21.88 9.91 10.60
CA GLY A 249 22.16 9.12 9.40
C GLY A 249 23.33 9.68 8.57
N LEU A 250 23.45 11.00 8.45
CA LEU A 250 24.59 11.63 7.78
C LEU A 250 25.92 11.42 8.52
N LEU A 251 25.89 11.54 9.84
CA LEU A 251 27.07 11.29 10.68
C LEU A 251 27.44 9.80 10.66
N ALA A 252 26.45 8.91 10.62
CA ALA A 252 26.65 7.45 10.59
C ALA A 252 27.14 6.91 9.23
N LYS A 253 26.97 7.64 8.13
CA LYS A 253 27.49 7.21 6.81
C LYS A 253 29.00 7.04 6.79
N ARG A 254 29.72 7.86 7.56
CA ARG A 254 31.18 7.83 7.68
C ARG A 254 31.60 8.14 9.13
N PRO A 255 31.50 7.16 10.03
CA PRO A 255 31.91 7.34 11.40
C PRO A 255 33.36 7.84 11.48
N GLY A 256 33.65 8.74 12.40
CA GLY A 256 34.94 9.41 12.52
C GLY A 256 35.18 10.61 11.60
N ALA A 257 34.47 10.68 10.46
CA ALA A 257 34.59 11.81 9.54
C ALA A 257 33.80 13.04 10.02
N VAL A 258 34.39 14.23 9.84
CA VAL A 258 33.74 15.50 10.20
C VAL A 258 32.74 15.89 9.10
N VAL A 259 31.49 16.10 9.49
CA VAL A 259 30.45 16.68 8.63
C VAL A 259 30.30 18.15 9.00
N SER A 260 30.44 19.05 8.02
CA SER A 260 30.35 20.49 8.27
C SER A 260 28.91 20.91 8.60
N LYS A 261 28.73 22.03 9.30
CA LYS A 261 27.39 22.61 9.53
C LYS A 261 26.69 22.94 8.22
N GLN A 262 27.43 23.48 7.26
CA GLN A 262 26.89 23.80 5.93
C GLN A 262 26.36 22.55 5.22
N THR A 263 27.12 21.43 5.23
CA THR A 263 26.67 20.15 4.65
C THR A 263 25.39 19.64 5.34
N LEU A 264 25.31 19.76 6.67
CA LEU A 264 24.11 19.40 7.42
C LEU A 264 22.91 20.27 7.02
N LEU A 265 23.08 21.59 6.91
CA LEU A 265 22.06 22.52 6.47
C LEU A 265 21.56 22.22 5.05
N GLU A 266 22.47 22.02 4.11
CA GLU A 266 22.11 21.71 2.73
C GLU A 266 21.34 20.39 2.60
N GLN A 267 21.79 19.34 3.30
CA GLN A 267 21.20 18.00 3.14
C GLN A 267 19.98 17.74 4.02
N VAL A 268 19.79 18.46 5.12
CA VAL A 268 18.67 18.23 6.05
C VAL A 268 17.63 19.34 6.01
N TRP A 269 18.02 20.58 5.68
CA TRP A 269 17.13 21.75 5.64
C TRP A 269 17.08 22.42 4.26
N ALA A 270 17.62 21.80 3.22
CA ALA A 270 17.68 22.35 1.84
C ALA A 270 18.34 23.76 1.78
N GLY A 271 19.16 24.11 2.76
CA GLY A 271 19.81 25.42 2.84
C GLY A 271 18.95 26.59 3.34
N GLU A 272 17.69 26.33 3.69
CA GLU A 272 16.71 27.38 4.02
C GLU A 272 16.71 27.84 5.49
N SER A 273 17.70 27.45 6.29
CA SER A 273 17.72 27.70 7.74
C SER A 273 19.07 28.23 8.21
N ASP A 274 19.08 28.84 9.40
CA ASP A 274 20.26 29.34 10.09
C ASP A 274 21.07 28.17 10.73
N ASP A 275 22.39 28.36 10.87
CA ASP A 275 23.32 27.44 11.54
C ASP A 275 22.87 27.01 12.96
N HIS A 276 22.11 27.86 13.65
CA HIS A 276 21.58 27.59 14.99
C HIS A 276 20.65 26.38 15.04
N VAL A 277 19.91 26.09 13.96
CA VAL A 277 19.00 24.92 13.93
C VAL A 277 19.77 23.61 13.97
N VAL A 278 20.99 23.57 13.43
CA VAL A 278 21.88 22.41 13.50
C VAL A 278 22.31 22.17 14.95
N GLU A 279 22.73 23.23 15.64
CA GLU A 279 23.17 23.14 17.04
C GLU A 279 22.05 22.65 17.97
N VAL A 280 20.85 23.22 17.79
CA VAL A 280 19.65 22.80 18.54
C VAL A 280 19.31 21.32 18.27
N THR A 281 19.38 20.90 17.02
CA THR A 281 19.07 19.51 16.63
C THR A 281 20.11 18.53 17.18
N ILE A 282 21.39 18.86 17.12
CA ILE A 282 22.48 18.07 17.73
C ILE A 282 22.29 17.99 19.25
N GLY A 283 21.96 19.10 19.91
CA GLY A 283 21.69 19.10 21.34
C GLY A 283 20.50 18.23 21.75
N ARG A 284 19.44 18.22 20.95
CA ARG A 284 18.28 17.34 21.17
C ARG A 284 18.65 15.87 20.91
N LEU A 285 19.38 15.59 19.85
CA LEU A 285 19.83 14.26 19.50
C LEU A 285 20.72 13.65 20.60
N ARG A 286 21.70 14.39 21.11
CA ARG A 286 22.53 13.98 22.25
C ARG A 286 21.69 13.58 23.46
N ARG A 287 20.70 14.40 23.82
CA ARG A 287 19.80 14.09 24.95
C ARG A 287 18.97 12.85 24.73
N ARG A 288 18.50 12.61 23.50
CA ARG A 288 17.70 11.43 23.15
C ARG A 288 18.51 10.13 23.17
N LEU A 289 19.78 10.20 22.78
CA LEU A 289 20.68 9.05 22.77
C LEU A 289 21.29 8.75 24.15
N GLY A 290 20.98 9.55 25.18
CA GLY A 290 21.49 9.36 26.53
C GLY A 290 23.03 9.34 26.58
N ASP A 291 23.60 8.30 27.18
CA ASP A 291 25.07 8.17 27.35
C ASP A 291 25.78 8.07 25.99
N ALA A 292 25.20 7.40 24.99
CA ALA A 292 25.76 7.34 23.64
C ALA A 292 25.75 8.69 22.91
N GLY A 293 24.96 9.67 23.38
CA GLY A 293 24.96 11.03 22.84
C GLY A 293 26.29 11.76 22.96
N GLY A 294 27.15 11.36 23.89
CA GLY A 294 28.54 11.86 24.04
C GLY A 294 29.41 11.56 22.82
N SER A 295 29.13 10.47 22.09
CA SER A 295 29.86 10.08 20.88
C SER A 295 29.60 11.01 19.70
N ILE A 296 28.59 11.89 19.75
CA ILE A 296 28.44 12.97 18.79
C ILE A 296 29.35 14.13 19.23
N GLU A 297 30.54 14.19 18.70
CA GLU A 297 31.54 15.21 19.06
C GLU A 297 31.37 16.49 18.23
N THR A 298 31.63 17.63 18.86
CA THR A 298 31.77 18.91 18.19
C THR A 298 33.24 19.13 17.83
N VAL A 299 33.52 19.28 16.53
CA VAL A 299 34.84 19.66 16.03
C VAL A 299 34.85 21.17 15.80
N VAL A 300 35.50 21.89 16.70
CA VAL A 300 35.49 23.36 16.73
C VAL A 300 35.77 23.94 15.34
N ARG A 301 34.90 24.86 14.89
CA ARG A 301 34.93 25.54 13.57
C ARG A 301 34.85 24.64 12.34
N ARG A 302 34.63 23.31 12.49
CA ARG A 302 34.60 22.37 11.39
C ARG A 302 33.26 21.62 11.26
N GLY A 303 32.54 21.40 12.34
CA GLY A 303 31.25 20.71 12.34
C GLY A 303 31.13 19.62 13.42
N TYR A 304 30.55 18.49 13.07
CA TYR A 304 30.27 17.39 13.96
C TYR A 304 30.75 16.07 13.39
N ARG A 305 31.06 15.11 14.27
CA ARG A 305 31.38 13.72 13.88
C ARG A 305 30.81 12.74 14.89
N LEU A 306 30.64 11.49 14.48
CA LEU A 306 30.51 10.37 15.39
C LEU A 306 31.90 9.88 15.76
N ALA A 307 32.23 9.87 17.05
CA ALA A 307 33.45 9.24 17.52
C ALA A 307 33.32 7.72 17.35
N VAL A 308 34.33 7.11 16.78
CA VAL A 308 34.60 5.67 16.78
C VAL A 308 35.95 5.48 17.41
N ARG A 309 36.02 4.59 18.35
CA ARG A 309 37.29 4.14 18.92
C ARG A 309 37.75 2.85 18.24
#